data_38b944271ccbff0e20a43038fad4e57f
#
_entry.id   38b944271ccbff0e20a43038fad4e57f
#
_cell.length_a   1.000
_cell.length_b   1.000
_cell.length_c   1.000
_cell.angle_alpha   90.00
_cell.angle_beta   90.00
_cell.angle_gamma   90.00
#
_symmetry.space_group_name_H-M   'P 1'
#
loop_
_entity.id
_entity.type
_entity.pdbx_description
1 polymer ?
#
loop_
_entity_poly.entity_id
_entity_poly.type
_entity_poly.pdbx_seq_one_letter_code
_entity_poly.pdbx_strand_id
1 'polypeptide(L)'
;MVSNHQNNSHDFLPIEQAIEIRRNELTSLFQVTQQKEPMLSASASDLEEILNKIDARYDQIRSGVQMKTPQLIDMIREKERNILSKLTCVVEEKKNILKKQLDQLQQEHLDLGMCNEFAGEYL
;
A
#
# COMPACT_ATOMS: atom_id res chain seq x y z
N MET A 1 57.80 -64.08 -21.97
CA MET A 1 56.33 -64.36 -22.18
C MET A 1 55.53 -64.56 -20.91
N VAL A 2 56.14 -65.12 -19.88
CA VAL A 2 55.46 -65.33 -18.58
C VAL A 2 55.10 -64.01 -17.86
N SER A 3 55.99 -63.01 -17.97
CA SER A 3 55.77 -61.67 -17.38
C SER A 3 54.63 -60.88 -18.02
N ASN A 4 54.30 -61.08 -19.31
CA ASN A 4 53.20 -60.42 -19.97
C ASN A 4 51.85 -61.02 -19.55
N HIS A 5 51.76 -62.31 -19.26
CA HIS A 5 50.54 -62.91 -18.74
C HIS A 5 50.24 -62.50 -17.29
N GLN A 6 51.28 -62.32 -16.48
CA GLN A 6 51.09 -61.81 -15.11
C GLN A 6 50.64 -60.36 -15.10
N ASN A 7 51.12 -59.52 -15.99
CA ASN A 7 50.68 -58.13 -16.11
C ASN A 7 49.24 -58.05 -16.59
N ASN A 8 48.78 -58.89 -17.50
CA ASN A 8 47.40 -58.94 -17.98
C ASN A 8 46.42 -59.39 -16.86
N SER A 9 46.83 -60.40 -16.05
CA SER A 9 45.98 -60.85 -14.95
C SER A 9 45.93 -59.81 -13.78
N HIS A 10 46.95 -59.00 -13.63
CA HIS A 10 46.93 -57.86 -12.69
C HIS A 10 46.06 -56.74 -13.18
N ASP A 11 45.93 -56.51 -14.47
CA ASP A 11 45.06 -55.50 -15.06
C ASP A 11 43.55 -55.91 -15.00
N PHE A 12 43.22 -57.17 -14.96
CA PHE A 12 41.85 -57.66 -14.88
C PHE A 12 41.21 -57.44 -13.49
N LEU A 13 41.93 -57.64 -12.39
CA LEU A 13 41.45 -57.44 -11.05
C LEU A 13 41.14 -55.93 -10.74
N PRO A 14 42.03 -54.97 -11.13
CA PRO A 14 41.71 -53.56 -10.99
C PRO A 14 40.50 -53.08 -11.76
N ILE A 15 40.22 -53.65 -12.92
CA ILE A 15 39.05 -53.28 -13.74
C ILE A 15 37.74 -53.72 -13.08
N GLU A 16 37.69 -54.95 -12.55
CA GLU A 16 36.52 -55.42 -11.81
C GLU A 16 36.25 -54.62 -10.54
N GLN A 17 37.32 -54.29 -9.79
CA GLN A 17 37.23 -53.42 -8.62
C GLN A 17 36.78 -52.01 -9.00
N ALA A 18 37.29 -51.47 -10.10
CA ALA A 18 36.91 -50.17 -10.59
C ALA A 18 35.42 -50.15 -11.03
N ILE A 19 34.94 -51.19 -11.65
CA ILE A 19 33.51 -51.32 -12.00
C ILE A 19 32.62 -51.36 -10.75
N GLU A 20 33.05 -52.11 -9.73
CA GLU A 20 32.31 -52.21 -8.49
C GLU A 20 32.30 -50.89 -7.67
N ILE A 21 33.46 -50.21 -7.64
CA ILE A 21 33.56 -48.87 -7.03
C ILE A 21 32.63 -47.88 -7.76
N ARG A 22 32.61 -47.87 -9.07
CA ARG A 22 31.71 -47.05 -9.89
C ARG A 22 30.24 -47.39 -9.64
N ARG A 23 29.90 -48.67 -9.53
CA ARG A 23 28.56 -49.11 -9.21
C ARG A 23 28.11 -48.64 -7.83
N ASN A 24 29.03 -48.72 -6.84
CA ASN A 24 28.74 -48.24 -5.50
C ASN A 24 28.58 -46.72 -5.44
N GLU A 25 29.42 -45.99 -6.17
CA GLU A 25 29.31 -44.54 -6.31
C GLU A 25 27.96 -44.13 -6.96
N LEU A 26 27.56 -44.79 -8.04
CA LEU A 26 26.28 -44.56 -8.68
C LEU A 26 25.11 -44.90 -7.77
N THR A 27 25.21 -46.01 -7.02
CA THR A 27 24.16 -46.36 -6.05
C THR A 27 24.04 -45.33 -4.94
N SER A 28 25.17 -44.83 -4.43
CA SER A 28 25.19 -43.77 -3.42
C SER A 28 24.58 -42.46 -3.95
N LEU A 29 24.95 -42.05 -5.16
CA LEU A 29 24.41 -40.89 -5.83
C LEU A 29 22.89 -41.03 -6.07
N PHE A 30 22.46 -42.21 -6.50
CA PHE A 30 21.04 -42.49 -6.70
C PHE A 30 20.24 -42.40 -5.40
N GLN A 31 20.76 -42.94 -4.30
CA GLN A 31 20.13 -42.83 -2.97
C GLN A 31 20.03 -41.39 -2.49
N VAL A 32 21.09 -40.60 -2.65
CA VAL A 32 21.12 -39.17 -2.32
C VAL A 32 20.08 -38.42 -3.16
N THR A 33 20.00 -38.70 -4.45
CA THR A 33 19.01 -38.09 -5.35
C THR A 33 17.58 -38.46 -4.95
N GLN A 34 17.35 -39.74 -4.63
CA GLN A 34 16.02 -40.17 -4.16
C GLN A 34 15.60 -39.53 -2.86
N GLN A 35 16.53 -39.20 -1.96
CA GLN A 35 16.23 -38.50 -0.72
C GLN A 35 16.02 -37.00 -0.92
N LYS A 36 16.79 -36.38 -1.82
CA LYS A 36 16.72 -34.95 -2.08
C LYS A 36 15.50 -34.54 -2.91
N GLU A 37 15.09 -35.36 -3.85
CA GLU A 37 13.96 -35.05 -4.72
C GLU A 37 12.66 -34.76 -3.95
N PRO A 38 12.21 -35.60 -3.00
CA PRO A 38 11.04 -35.28 -2.21
C PRO A 38 11.20 -34.04 -1.33
N MET A 39 12.42 -33.82 -0.82
CA MET A 39 12.70 -32.61 -0.02
C MET A 39 12.59 -31.33 -0.84
N LEU A 40 13.14 -31.36 -2.05
CA LEU A 40 13.04 -30.23 -2.99
C LEU A 40 11.60 -30.01 -3.44
N SER A 41 10.86 -31.06 -3.70
CA SER A 41 9.44 -30.99 -4.05
C SER A 41 8.62 -30.40 -2.91
N ALA A 42 8.86 -30.82 -1.67
CA ALA A 42 8.20 -30.27 -0.49
C ALA A 42 8.54 -28.79 -0.29
N SER A 43 9.81 -28.42 -0.45
CA SER A 43 10.25 -27.03 -0.37
C SER A 43 9.65 -26.16 -1.45
N ALA A 44 9.56 -26.67 -2.67
CA ALA A 44 8.90 -25.96 -3.76
C ALA A 44 7.41 -25.75 -3.50
N SER A 45 6.72 -26.76 -2.96
CA SER A 45 5.32 -26.67 -2.56
C SER A 45 5.11 -25.63 -1.44
N ASP A 46 6.00 -25.61 -0.45
CA ASP A 46 5.95 -24.63 0.63
C ASP A 46 6.15 -23.20 0.12
N LEU A 47 7.07 -23.02 -0.83
CA LEU A 47 7.29 -21.71 -1.48
C LEU A 47 6.09 -21.27 -2.31
N GLU A 48 5.45 -22.17 -3.04
CA GLU A 48 4.21 -21.87 -3.77
C GLU A 48 3.10 -21.45 -2.81
N GLU A 49 2.95 -22.12 -1.69
CA GLU A 49 1.97 -21.76 -0.67
C GLU A 49 2.25 -20.36 -0.10
N ILE A 50 3.51 -20.05 0.19
CA ILE A 50 3.92 -18.71 0.65
C ILE A 50 3.63 -17.65 -0.40
N LEU A 51 3.94 -17.91 -1.67
CA LEU A 51 3.65 -16.99 -2.77
C LEU A 51 2.14 -16.72 -2.89
N ASN A 52 1.32 -17.77 -2.81
CA ASN A 52 -0.12 -17.62 -2.84
C ASN A 52 -0.66 -16.82 -1.65
N LYS A 53 -0.08 -17.01 -0.47
CA LYS A 53 -0.43 -16.22 0.72
C LYS A 53 -0.05 -14.74 0.57
N ILE A 54 1.11 -14.47 -0.04
CA ILE A 54 1.55 -13.10 -0.33
C ILE A 54 0.59 -12.43 -1.31
N ASP A 55 0.23 -13.11 -2.40
CA ASP A 55 -0.72 -12.59 -3.38
C ASP A 55 -2.09 -12.31 -2.78
N ALA A 56 -2.62 -13.24 -1.99
CA ALA A 56 -3.87 -13.07 -1.28
C ALA A 56 -3.82 -11.88 -0.29
N ARG A 57 -2.72 -11.72 0.41
CA ARG A 57 -2.52 -10.60 1.33
C ARG A 57 -2.41 -9.27 0.60
N TYR A 58 -1.69 -9.25 -0.51
CA TYR A 58 -1.61 -8.08 -1.37
C TYR A 58 -3.00 -7.64 -1.87
N ASP A 59 -3.78 -8.58 -2.37
CA ASP A 59 -5.14 -8.29 -2.86
C ASP A 59 -6.05 -7.78 -1.74
N GLN A 60 -5.95 -8.32 -0.53
CA GLN A 60 -6.67 -7.83 0.63
C GLN A 60 -6.31 -6.39 0.98
N ILE A 61 -5.02 -6.09 1.03
CA ILE A 61 -4.53 -4.75 1.36
C ILE A 61 -4.94 -3.76 0.26
N ARG A 62 -4.77 -4.14 -0.99
CA ARG A 62 -5.17 -3.34 -2.15
C ARG A 62 -6.66 -3.00 -2.12
N SER A 63 -7.50 -4.01 -1.92
CA SER A 63 -8.95 -3.82 -1.82
C SER A 63 -9.32 -2.92 -0.63
N GLY A 64 -8.67 -3.13 0.52
CA GLY A 64 -8.88 -2.30 1.70
C GLY A 64 -8.54 -0.82 1.45
N VAL A 65 -7.41 -0.55 0.80
CA VAL A 65 -7.01 0.81 0.43
C VAL A 65 -8.00 1.42 -0.56
N GLN A 66 -8.39 0.67 -1.59
CA GLN A 66 -9.33 1.14 -2.60
C GLN A 66 -10.72 1.44 -2.04
N MET A 67 -11.15 0.72 -1.00
CA MET A 67 -12.42 0.97 -0.32
C MET A 67 -12.35 2.15 0.66
N LYS A 68 -11.25 2.29 1.40
CA LYS A 68 -11.11 3.33 2.42
C LYS A 68 -10.80 4.70 1.85
N THR A 69 -10.09 4.78 0.75
CA THR A 69 -9.72 6.06 0.14
C THR A 69 -10.93 6.92 -0.25
N PRO A 70 -11.95 6.42 -0.95
CA PRO A 70 -13.15 7.18 -1.23
C PRO A 70 -13.91 7.62 0.03
N GLN A 71 -13.96 6.75 1.05
CA GLN A 71 -14.61 7.07 2.32
C GLN A 71 -13.93 8.24 3.02
N LEU A 72 -12.59 8.26 3.05
CA LEU A 72 -11.82 9.37 3.62
C LEU A 72 -12.02 10.67 2.84
N ILE A 73 -12.06 10.58 1.51
CA ILE A 73 -12.34 11.74 0.65
C ILE A 73 -13.74 12.30 0.94
N ASP A 74 -14.75 11.44 1.07
CA ASP A 74 -16.11 11.87 1.38
C ASP A 74 -16.21 12.51 2.77
N MET A 75 -15.50 11.96 3.76
CA MET A 75 -15.41 12.56 5.11
C MET A 75 -14.76 13.95 5.07
N ILE A 76 -13.69 14.12 4.30
CA ILE A 76 -13.02 15.42 4.13
C ILE A 76 -13.97 16.42 3.45
N ARG A 77 -14.65 16.01 2.39
CA ARG A 77 -15.60 16.86 1.68
C ARG A 77 -16.78 17.28 2.55
N GLU A 78 -17.26 16.39 3.41
CA GLU A 78 -18.31 16.69 4.36
C GLU A 78 -17.85 17.72 5.39
N LYS A 79 -16.65 17.55 5.95
CA LYS A 79 -16.05 18.53 6.86
C LYS A 79 -15.84 19.90 6.18
N GLU A 80 -15.37 19.92 4.96
CA GLU A 80 -15.25 21.15 4.18
C GLU A 80 -16.60 21.86 4.04
N ARG A 81 -17.64 21.15 3.63
CA ARG A 81 -19.00 21.71 3.51
C ARG A 81 -19.50 22.27 4.85
N ASN A 82 -19.27 21.55 5.95
CA ASN A 82 -19.69 22.00 7.29
C ASN A 82 -18.96 23.27 7.71
N ILE A 83 -17.64 23.35 7.47
CA ILE A 83 -16.83 24.52 7.77
C ILE A 83 -17.29 25.72 6.94
N LEU A 84 -17.50 25.54 5.63
CA LEU A 84 -17.95 26.61 4.73
C LEU A 84 -19.37 27.06 5.10
N SER A 85 -20.26 26.15 5.46
CA SER A 85 -21.60 26.50 5.94
C SER A 85 -21.56 27.34 7.20
N LYS A 86 -20.76 26.96 8.20
CA LYS A 86 -20.57 27.74 9.42
C LYS A 86 -19.98 29.12 9.15
N LEU A 87 -18.98 29.18 8.26
CA LEU A 87 -18.36 30.42 7.86
C LEU A 87 -19.39 31.35 7.19
N THR A 88 -20.19 30.83 6.29
CA THR A 88 -21.26 31.57 5.64
C THR A 88 -22.26 32.13 6.66
N CYS A 89 -22.71 31.32 7.63
CA CYS A 89 -23.58 31.81 8.71
C CYS A 89 -22.96 32.96 9.49
N VAL A 90 -21.71 32.82 9.92
CA VAL A 90 -21.01 33.88 10.67
C VAL A 90 -20.86 35.16 9.85
N VAL A 91 -20.51 35.03 8.58
CA VAL A 91 -20.39 36.20 7.68
C VAL A 91 -21.73 36.88 7.46
N GLU A 92 -22.79 36.14 7.23
CA GLU A 92 -24.15 36.69 7.05
C GLU A 92 -24.64 37.38 8.32
N GLU A 93 -24.45 36.80 9.49
CA GLU A 93 -24.78 37.45 10.76
C GLU A 93 -24.05 38.78 10.92
N LYS A 94 -22.74 38.80 10.69
CA LYS A 94 -21.94 40.03 10.78
C LYS A 94 -22.40 41.06 9.77
N LYS A 95 -22.65 40.67 8.53
CA LYS A 95 -23.18 41.57 7.50
C LYS A 95 -24.53 42.16 7.92
N ASN A 96 -25.41 41.35 8.46
CA ASN A 96 -26.73 41.82 8.91
C ASN A 96 -26.62 42.84 10.04
N ILE A 97 -25.76 42.61 11.01
CA ILE A 97 -25.47 43.56 12.08
C ILE A 97 -24.91 44.88 11.53
N LEU A 98 -23.91 44.78 10.65
CA LEU A 98 -23.29 45.98 10.06
C LEU A 98 -24.27 46.74 9.14
N LYS A 99 -25.14 46.07 8.40
CA LYS A 99 -26.18 46.68 7.59
C LYS A 99 -27.19 47.45 8.45
N LYS A 100 -27.62 46.88 9.57
CA LYS A 100 -28.49 47.57 10.52
C LYS A 100 -27.82 48.83 11.08
N GLN A 101 -26.57 48.74 11.44
CA GLN A 101 -25.79 49.91 11.91
C GLN A 101 -25.64 50.96 10.82
N LEU A 102 -25.38 50.54 9.60
CA LEU A 102 -25.28 51.44 8.45
C LEU A 102 -26.62 52.15 8.19
N ASP A 103 -27.73 51.40 8.21
CA ASP A 103 -29.09 52.00 8.04
C ASP A 103 -29.41 53.00 9.13
N GLN A 104 -29.07 52.71 10.38
CA GLN A 104 -29.21 53.66 11.51
C GLN A 104 -28.39 54.93 11.32
N LEU A 105 -27.15 54.80 10.92
CA LEU A 105 -26.26 55.95 10.67
C LEU A 105 -26.76 56.79 9.48
N GLN A 106 -27.22 56.15 8.41
CA GLN A 106 -27.79 56.85 7.29
C GLN A 106 -29.07 57.62 7.65
N GLN A 107 -29.91 57.00 8.48
CA GLN A 107 -31.12 57.66 8.99
C GLN A 107 -30.78 58.86 9.88
N GLU A 108 -29.85 58.71 10.81
CA GLU A 108 -29.36 59.81 11.66
C GLU A 108 -28.76 60.91 10.84
N HIS A 109 -28.00 60.59 9.80
CA HIS A 109 -27.44 61.56 8.89
C HIS A 109 -28.51 62.39 8.15
N LEU A 110 -29.55 61.71 7.65
CA LEU A 110 -30.73 62.37 7.03
C LEU A 110 -31.42 63.26 8.04
N ASP A 111 -31.66 62.79 9.26
CA ASP A 111 -32.36 63.53 10.32
C ASP A 111 -31.55 64.82 10.72
N LEU A 112 -30.27 64.69 10.83
CA LEU A 112 -29.40 65.84 11.11
C LEU A 112 -29.36 66.82 9.96
N GLY A 113 -29.34 66.31 8.75
CA GLY A 113 -29.39 67.15 7.55
C GLY A 113 -30.67 67.96 7.48
N MET A 114 -31.79 67.35 7.74
CA MET A 114 -33.11 68.03 7.83
C MET A 114 -33.17 69.02 8.95
N CYS A 115 -32.64 68.71 10.14
CA CYS A 115 -32.56 69.66 11.23
C CYS A 115 -31.67 70.87 10.91
N ASN A 116 -30.55 70.67 10.24
CA ASN A 116 -29.64 71.75 9.85
C ASN A 116 -30.31 72.67 8.78
N GLU A 117 -30.99 72.09 7.82
CA GLU A 117 -31.76 72.89 6.83
C GLU A 117 -32.85 73.71 7.51
N PHE A 118 -33.60 73.11 8.39
CA PHE A 118 -34.63 73.78 9.17
C PHE A 118 -34.07 74.93 10.00
N ALA A 119 -32.99 74.68 10.74
CA ALA A 119 -32.33 75.70 11.54
C ALA A 119 -31.80 76.85 10.71
N GLY A 120 -31.22 76.54 9.50
CA GLY A 120 -30.73 77.53 8.58
C GLY A 120 -31.80 78.48 8.03
N GLU A 121 -33.04 78.01 7.88
CA GLU A 121 -34.18 78.84 7.47
C GLU A 121 -34.61 79.84 8.52
N TYR A 122 -34.37 79.59 9.78
CA TYR A 122 -34.78 80.46 10.91
C TYR A 122 -33.68 81.30 11.51
N LEU A 123 -32.45 81.01 11.10
CA LEU A 123 -31.28 81.77 11.53
C LEU A 123 -30.85 82.78 10.50
#